data_d7f3eb5db71575e9e0305f0b3bef56b5
#
_entry.id   d7f3eb5db71575e9e0305f0b3bef56b5
#
_cell.length_a   1.000
_cell.length_b   1.000
_cell.length_c   1.000
_cell.angle_alpha   90.00
_cell.angle_beta   90.00
_cell.angle_gamma   90.00
#
_symmetry.space_group_name_H-M   'P 1'
#
loop_
_entity.id
_entity.type
_entity.pdbx_description
1 polymer ?
#
loop_
_entity_poly.entity_id
_entity_poly.type
_entity_poly.pdbx_seq_one_letter_code
_entity_poly.pdbx_strand_id
1 'polypeptide(L)'
;MSNENNHQQAQMLRGTAWLTASNFISRLLGAIYIIPWYIWMGTYAAKANGLFTMGYNIYAWFLLISTAGIPVAVAKQVAKYNTMREEEHSFALIRSFLGFMTGLGLVFALVLYLFSPWLADLSGVGKDLIPIMQSLAWAVLIFPSMSVIRGFFQGMNNLKPYAMSQIAEQVIRVIWMLLATFFIMKMGSGDYLSAVTQSTFAAFVGMVASFVVLIYFLAQEGLLKRVFETRDKINSKRLLVDTIKEAIPFILTGSAIQLFQILDQMTFIRSMTWFTNYSNEDLVVMFSYFS
;
A
#
# COMPACT_ATOMS: atom_id res chain seq x y z
N MET A 1 8.72 -21.29 33.64
CA MET A 1 8.01 -20.00 33.65
C MET A 1 8.95 -18.79 33.47
N SER A 2 10.04 -18.58 34.24
CA SER A 2 10.91 -17.40 34.04
C SER A 2 11.69 -17.41 32.72
N ASN A 3 12.20 -18.56 32.26
CA ASN A 3 12.97 -18.68 31.02
C ASN A 3 12.09 -18.52 29.75
N GLU A 4 10.85 -19.00 29.77
CA GLU A 4 9.91 -18.83 28.64
C GLU A 4 9.48 -17.36 28.50
N ASN A 5 9.21 -16.67 29.62
CA ASN A 5 8.89 -15.24 29.60
C ASN A 5 10.06 -14.40 29.07
N ASN A 6 11.30 -14.73 29.45
CA ASN A 6 12.49 -14.04 28.95
C ASN A 6 12.70 -14.28 27.44
N HIS A 7 12.40 -15.49 26.95
CA HIS A 7 12.52 -15.81 25.53
C HIS A 7 11.47 -15.09 24.70
N GLN A 8 10.22 -15.03 25.17
CA GLN A 8 9.14 -14.29 24.52
C GLN A 8 9.41 -12.78 24.48
N GLN A 9 9.88 -12.20 25.59
CA GLN A 9 10.27 -10.79 25.64
C GLN A 9 11.41 -10.48 24.67
N ALA A 10 12.45 -11.32 24.60
CA ALA A 10 13.55 -11.16 23.67
C ALA A 10 13.08 -11.24 22.20
N GLN A 11 12.14 -12.12 21.89
CA GLN A 11 11.56 -12.24 20.56
C GLN A 11 10.73 -11.01 20.18
N MET A 12 9.91 -10.50 21.09
CA MET A 12 9.16 -9.26 20.90
C MET A 12 10.08 -8.05 20.69
N LEU A 13 11.12 -7.90 21.48
CA LEU A 13 12.11 -6.81 21.34
C LEU A 13 12.82 -6.88 20.00
N ARG A 14 13.28 -8.07 19.58
CA ARG A 14 13.89 -8.25 18.26
C ARG A 14 12.91 -7.93 17.13
N GLY A 15 11.66 -8.37 17.25
CA GLY A 15 10.61 -8.09 16.26
C GLY A 15 10.33 -6.60 16.14
N THR A 16 10.18 -5.91 17.27
CA THR A 16 9.97 -4.45 17.31
C THR A 16 11.16 -3.71 16.72
N ALA A 17 12.39 -4.15 17.03
CA ALA A 17 13.60 -3.57 16.43
C ALA A 17 13.62 -3.70 14.91
N TRP A 18 13.21 -4.86 14.35
CA TRP A 18 13.09 -5.06 12.90
C TRP A 18 12.06 -4.11 12.27
N LEU A 19 10.88 -3.95 12.88
CA LEU A 19 9.85 -3.03 12.36
C LEU A 19 10.31 -1.56 12.43
N THR A 20 10.94 -1.17 13.54
CA THR A 20 11.46 0.19 13.70
C THR A 20 12.55 0.47 12.66
N ALA A 21 13.50 -0.45 12.48
CA ALA A 21 14.54 -0.33 11.48
C ALA A 21 13.95 -0.26 10.05
N SER A 22 12.98 -1.11 9.72
CA SER A 22 12.34 -1.09 8.39
C SER A 22 11.59 0.21 8.13
N ASN A 23 10.88 0.76 9.12
CA ASN A 23 10.20 2.04 9.01
C ASN A 23 11.19 3.20 8.83
N PHE A 24 12.30 3.18 9.57
CA PHE A 24 13.34 4.20 9.45
C PHE A 24 14.02 4.15 8.08
N ILE A 25 14.41 2.96 7.62
CA ILE A 25 15.00 2.76 6.28
C ILE A 25 14.03 3.22 5.20
N SER A 26 12.75 2.87 5.30
CA SER A 26 11.73 3.26 4.31
C SER A 26 11.57 4.77 4.22
N ARG A 27 11.57 5.48 5.35
CA ARG A 27 11.50 6.94 5.39
C ARG A 27 12.77 7.59 4.83
N LEU A 28 13.93 7.05 5.18
CA LEU A 28 15.21 7.54 4.68
C LEU A 28 15.30 7.40 3.15
N LEU A 29 14.94 6.24 2.61
CA LEU A 29 14.86 6.02 1.18
C LEU A 29 13.85 6.98 0.51
N GLY A 30 12.72 7.23 1.19
CA GLY A 30 11.73 8.23 0.75
C GLY A 30 12.28 9.64 0.67
N ALA A 31 13.16 10.05 1.57
CA ALA A 31 13.80 11.36 1.54
C ALA A 31 14.92 11.44 0.48
N ILE A 32 15.66 10.35 0.28
CA ILE A 32 16.81 10.34 -0.64
C ILE A 32 16.37 10.38 -2.11
N TYR A 33 15.32 9.64 -2.49
CA TYR A 33 14.94 9.54 -3.91
C TYR A 33 14.40 10.86 -4.49
N ILE A 34 13.86 11.74 -3.65
CA ILE A 34 13.18 12.95 -4.09
C ILE A 34 14.18 13.91 -4.80
N ILE A 35 15.42 13.96 -4.32
CA ILE A 35 16.45 14.86 -4.87
C ILE A 35 16.78 14.51 -6.34
N PRO A 36 17.23 13.28 -6.69
CA PRO A 36 17.53 12.96 -8.08
C PRO A 36 16.27 12.97 -8.96
N TRP A 37 15.10 12.61 -8.41
CA TRP A 37 13.85 12.65 -9.14
C TRP A 37 13.51 14.08 -9.60
N TYR A 38 13.61 15.08 -8.70
CA TYR A 38 13.40 16.50 -9.04
C TYR A 38 14.42 17.03 -10.04
N ILE A 39 15.71 16.69 -9.88
CA ILE A 39 16.77 17.08 -10.80
C ILE A 39 16.51 16.55 -12.21
N TRP A 40 16.04 15.32 -12.34
CA TRP A 40 15.78 14.73 -13.65
C TRP A 40 14.47 15.21 -14.28
N MET A 41 13.44 15.51 -13.49
CA MET A 41 12.21 16.15 -13.98
C MET A 41 12.45 17.61 -14.45
N GLY A 42 13.44 18.30 -13.90
CA GLY A 42 13.83 19.66 -14.31
C GLY A 42 12.68 20.66 -14.20
N THR A 43 12.36 21.37 -15.29
CA THR A 43 11.30 22.38 -15.31
C THR A 43 9.90 21.82 -15.03
N TYR A 44 9.68 20.53 -15.25
CA TYR A 44 8.40 19.86 -14.99
C TYR A 44 8.25 19.37 -13.56
N ALA A 45 9.29 19.50 -12.70
CA ALA A 45 9.32 18.88 -11.37
C ALA A 45 8.11 19.23 -10.49
N ALA A 46 7.73 20.51 -10.43
CA ALA A 46 6.60 20.95 -9.62
C ALA A 46 5.26 20.41 -10.14
N LYS A 47 5.01 20.48 -11.46
CA LYS A 47 3.81 19.92 -12.10
C LYS A 47 3.75 18.39 -11.93
N ALA A 48 4.88 17.72 -12.14
CA ALA A 48 5.01 16.27 -11.97
C ALA A 48 4.71 15.84 -10.51
N ASN A 49 5.21 16.59 -9.51
CA ASN A 49 4.94 16.34 -8.11
C ASN A 49 3.46 16.54 -7.75
N GLY A 50 2.82 17.58 -8.30
CA GLY A 50 1.38 17.81 -8.11
C GLY A 50 0.56 16.63 -8.62
N LEU A 51 0.81 16.17 -9.85
CA LEU A 51 0.15 15.01 -10.44
C LEU A 51 0.41 13.72 -9.65
N PHE A 52 1.66 13.50 -9.23
CA PHE A 52 2.04 12.37 -8.41
C PHE A 52 1.27 12.35 -7.09
N THR A 53 1.25 13.48 -6.36
CA THR A 53 0.55 13.59 -5.07
C THR A 53 -0.95 13.40 -5.22
N MET A 54 -1.56 14.01 -6.25
CA MET A 54 -3.00 13.85 -6.51
C MET A 54 -3.37 12.39 -6.79
N GLY A 55 -2.59 11.68 -7.58
CA GLY A 55 -2.77 10.26 -7.81
C GLY A 55 -2.62 9.43 -6.53
N TYR A 56 -1.59 9.73 -5.73
CA TYR A 56 -1.35 9.04 -4.46
C TYR A 56 -2.42 9.29 -3.41
N ASN A 57 -3.02 10.47 -3.33
CA ASN A 57 -4.13 10.75 -2.40
C ASN A 57 -5.33 9.85 -2.67
N ILE A 58 -5.73 9.73 -3.94
CA ILE A 58 -6.83 8.84 -4.35
C ILE A 58 -6.46 7.38 -4.08
N TYR A 59 -5.27 6.96 -4.48
CA TYR A 59 -4.78 5.61 -4.25
C TYR A 59 -4.73 5.25 -2.76
N ALA A 60 -4.23 6.14 -1.90
CA ALA A 60 -4.15 5.92 -0.46
C ALA A 60 -5.53 5.69 0.16
N TRP A 61 -6.55 6.41 -0.30
CA TRP A 61 -7.92 6.20 0.14
C TRP A 61 -8.45 4.81 -0.24
N PHE A 62 -8.21 4.38 -1.49
CA PHE A 62 -8.57 3.02 -1.94
C PHE A 62 -7.85 1.95 -1.12
N LEU A 63 -6.56 2.14 -0.81
CA LEU A 63 -5.81 1.24 0.06
C LEU A 63 -6.41 1.17 1.46
N LEU A 64 -6.72 2.30 2.07
CA LEU A 64 -7.28 2.36 3.41
C LEU A 64 -8.64 1.67 3.48
N ILE A 65 -9.55 1.93 2.56
CA ILE A 65 -10.85 1.27 2.53
C ILE A 65 -10.71 -0.23 2.31
N SER A 66 -9.79 -0.65 1.44
CA SER A 66 -9.63 -2.07 1.10
C SER A 66 -8.95 -2.89 2.20
N THR A 67 -8.19 -2.25 3.11
CA THR A 67 -7.31 -3.00 4.02
C THR A 67 -7.26 -2.52 5.45
N ALA A 68 -7.81 -1.34 5.78
CA ALA A 68 -7.68 -0.76 7.11
C ALA A 68 -8.21 -1.72 8.20
N GLY A 69 -7.36 -1.97 9.20
CA GLY A 69 -7.71 -2.84 10.32
C GLY A 69 -7.64 -4.35 10.06
N ILE A 70 -7.70 -4.81 8.80
CA ILE A 70 -7.70 -6.25 8.49
C ILE A 70 -6.39 -6.95 8.90
N PRO A 71 -5.18 -6.42 8.61
CA PRO A 71 -3.95 -7.05 9.09
C PRO A 71 -3.90 -7.19 10.61
N VAL A 72 -4.38 -6.16 11.32
CA VAL A 72 -4.43 -6.16 12.80
C VAL A 72 -5.43 -7.18 13.32
N ALA A 73 -6.61 -7.26 12.71
CA ALA A 73 -7.64 -8.23 13.08
C ALA A 73 -7.19 -9.68 12.79
N VAL A 74 -6.54 -9.90 11.63
CA VAL A 74 -5.92 -11.19 11.30
C VAL A 74 -4.84 -11.55 12.33
N ALA A 75 -3.94 -10.62 12.65
CA ALA A 75 -2.88 -10.85 13.64
C ALA A 75 -3.45 -11.22 15.01
N LYS A 76 -4.51 -10.53 15.47
CA LYS A 76 -5.19 -10.81 16.72
C LYS A 76 -5.82 -12.22 16.74
N GLN A 77 -6.49 -12.63 15.67
CA GLN A 77 -7.09 -13.95 15.56
C GLN A 77 -6.05 -15.07 15.49
N VAL A 78 -4.99 -14.89 14.70
CA VAL A 78 -3.87 -15.84 14.62
C VAL A 78 -3.20 -15.99 15.98
N ALA A 79 -2.90 -14.89 16.68
CA ALA A 79 -2.32 -14.93 18.02
C ALA A 79 -3.24 -15.69 19.03
N LYS A 80 -4.56 -15.46 18.93
CA LYS A 80 -5.55 -16.18 19.76
C LYS A 80 -5.51 -17.67 19.51
N TYR A 81 -5.58 -18.12 18.25
CA TYR A 81 -5.54 -19.56 17.93
C TYR A 81 -4.21 -20.21 18.31
N ASN A 82 -3.09 -19.51 18.13
CA ASN A 82 -1.79 -20.01 18.56
C ASN A 82 -1.72 -20.19 20.08
N THR A 83 -2.32 -19.27 20.86
CA THR A 83 -2.40 -19.40 22.33
C THR A 83 -3.27 -20.59 22.74
N MET A 84 -4.32 -20.89 21.98
CA MET A 84 -5.20 -22.05 22.21
C MET A 84 -4.60 -23.36 21.70
N ARG A 85 -3.42 -23.34 21.04
CA ARG A 85 -2.80 -24.48 20.35
C ARG A 85 -3.65 -25.06 19.21
N GLU A 86 -4.46 -24.20 18.59
CA GLU A 86 -5.34 -24.51 17.46
C GLU A 86 -4.74 -23.96 16.15
N GLU A 87 -3.48 -24.31 15.85
CA GLU A 87 -2.74 -23.77 14.69
C GLU A 87 -3.48 -24.03 13.35
N GLU A 88 -4.15 -25.17 13.22
CA GLU A 88 -4.93 -25.49 12.01
C GLU A 88 -5.99 -24.43 11.72
N HIS A 89 -6.59 -23.87 12.75
CA HIS A 89 -7.56 -22.78 12.64
C HIS A 89 -6.92 -21.50 12.10
N SER A 90 -5.67 -21.22 12.48
CA SER A 90 -4.91 -20.07 11.92
C SER A 90 -4.67 -20.23 10.43
N PHE A 91 -4.33 -21.44 9.94
CA PHE A 91 -4.10 -21.67 8.51
C PHE A 91 -5.37 -21.58 7.68
N ALA A 92 -6.45 -22.15 8.20
CA ALA A 92 -7.76 -22.08 7.55
C ALA A 92 -8.26 -20.63 7.45
N LEU A 93 -8.08 -19.84 8.52
CA LEU A 93 -8.39 -18.41 8.55
C LEU A 93 -7.63 -17.69 7.42
N ILE A 94 -6.30 -17.84 7.37
CA ILE A 94 -5.45 -17.17 6.37
C ILE A 94 -5.87 -17.53 4.95
N ARG A 95 -6.11 -18.79 4.66
CA ARG A 95 -6.58 -19.22 3.33
C ARG A 95 -7.88 -18.52 2.94
N SER A 96 -8.86 -18.48 3.85
CA SER A 96 -10.14 -17.84 3.60
C SER A 96 -9.99 -16.33 3.38
N PHE A 97 -9.15 -15.67 4.20
CA PHE A 97 -8.86 -14.25 4.05
C PHE A 97 -8.08 -13.93 2.79
N LEU A 98 -7.11 -14.74 2.39
CA LEU A 98 -6.39 -14.57 1.14
C LEU A 98 -7.36 -14.58 -0.05
N GLY A 99 -8.24 -15.57 -0.13
CA GLY A 99 -9.26 -15.62 -1.20
C GLY A 99 -10.17 -14.40 -1.22
N PHE A 100 -10.71 -14.02 -0.06
CA PHE A 100 -11.58 -12.86 0.07
C PHE A 100 -10.86 -11.56 -0.29
N MET A 101 -9.65 -11.33 0.23
CA MET A 101 -8.90 -10.10 0.01
C MET A 101 -8.34 -9.99 -1.41
N THR A 102 -8.06 -11.12 -2.06
CA THR A 102 -7.73 -11.14 -3.50
C THR A 102 -8.94 -10.69 -4.32
N GLY A 103 -10.14 -11.21 -4.02
CA GLY A 103 -11.38 -10.78 -4.67
C GLY A 103 -11.67 -9.30 -4.44
N LEU A 104 -11.50 -8.83 -3.20
CA LEU A 104 -11.70 -7.43 -2.83
C LEU A 104 -10.69 -6.52 -3.54
N GLY A 105 -9.41 -6.90 -3.58
CA GLY A 105 -8.37 -6.19 -4.31
C GLY A 105 -8.69 -6.06 -5.81
N LEU A 106 -9.20 -7.13 -6.43
CA LEU A 106 -9.64 -7.11 -7.82
C LEU A 106 -10.79 -6.11 -8.03
N VAL A 107 -11.80 -6.13 -7.15
CA VAL A 107 -12.93 -5.19 -7.24
C VAL A 107 -12.46 -3.74 -7.11
N PHE A 108 -11.67 -3.42 -6.09
CA PHE A 108 -11.17 -2.06 -5.90
C PHE A 108 -10.22 -1.61 -7.01
N ALA A 109 -9.37 -2.49 -7.51
CA ALA A 109 -8.49 -2.20 -8.64
C ALA A 109 -9.30 -1.90 -9.92
N LEU A 110 -10.32 -2.71 -10.22
CA LEU A 110 -11.22 -2.46 -11.35
C LEU A 110 -12.00 -1.16 -11.19
N VAL A 111 -12.51 -0.87 -9.99
CA VAL A 111 -13.19 0.40 -9.72
C VAL A 111 -12.23 1.57 -9.96
N LEU A 112 -11.03 1.57 -9.37
CA LEU A 112 -10.07 2.65 -9.58
C LEU A 112 -9.67 2.79 -11.06
N TYR A 113 -9.46 1.68 -11.77
CA TYR A 113 -9.06 1.69 -13.17
C TYR A 113 -10.18 2.23 -14.08
N LEU A 114 -11.41 1.75 -13.92
CA LEU A 114 -12.54 2.13 -14.79
C LEU A 114 -13.07 3.54 -14.47
N PHE A 115 -13.06 3.94 -13.20
CA PHE A 115 -13.53 5.26 -12.78
C PHE A 115 -12.42 6.33 -12.80
N SER A 116 -11.19 5.98 -13.21
CA SER A 116 -10.09 6.95 -13.32
C SER A 116 -10.42 8.17 -14.19
N PRO A 117 -11.15 8.11 -15.34
CA PRO A 117 -11.51 9.30 -16.09
C PRO A 117 -12.44 10.24 -15.32
N TRP A 118 -13.43 9.67 -14.63
CA TRP A 118 -14.38 10.45 -13.83
C TRP A 118 -13.71 11.10 -12.62
N LEU A 119 -12.82 10.39 -11.93
CA LEU A 119 -12.04 10.92 -10.82
C LEU A 119 -11.07 12.03 -11.26
N ALA A 120 -10.48 11.89 -12.45
CA ALA A 120 -9.61 12.90 -13.02
C ALA A 120 -10.38 14.19 -13.34
N ASP A 121 -11.59 14.07 -13.90
CA ASP A 121 -12.46 15.22 -14.15
C ASP A 121 -12.92 15.89 -12.85
N LEU A 122 -13.23 15.10 -11.81
CA LEU A 122 -13.58 15.64 -10.48
C LEU A 122 -12.42 16.40 -9.85
N SER A 123 -11.19 15.95 -10.05
CA SER A 123 -9.97 16.61 -9.55
C SER A 123 -9.63 17.90 -10.31
N GLY A 124 -10.33 18.20 -11.42
CA GLY A 124 -10.09 19.39 -12.22
C GLY A 124 -8.79 19.39 -13.06
N VAL A 125 -8.02 18.29 -13.01
CA VAL A 125 -6.72 18.17 -13.70
C VAL A 125 -6.88 17.66 -15.14
N GLY A 126 -7.98 16.97 -15.42
CA GLY A 126 -8.24 16.41 -16.73
C GLY A 126 -7.47 15.11 -17.02
N LYS A 127 -7.15 14.88 -18.30
CA LYS A 127 -6.69 13.57 -18.78
C LYS A 127 -5.30 13.15 -18.27
N ASP A 128 -4.47 14.05 -17.81
CA ASP A 128 -3.10 13.76 -17.35
C ASP A 128 -3.08 12.87 -16.09
N LEU A 129 -4.13 12.92 -15.27
CA LEU A 129 -4.22 12.13 -14.07
C LEU A 129 -4.66 10.67 -14.33
N ILE A 130 -5.29 10.39 -15.47
CA ILE A 130 -5.84 9.06 -15.81
C ILE A 130 -4.75 7.98 -15.81
N PRO A 131 -3.65 8.07 -16.59
CA PRO A 131 -2.64 7.02 -16.64
C PRO A 131 -1.95 6.80 -15.28
N ILE A 132 -1.84 7.86 -14.47
CA ILE A 132 -1.27 7.80 -13.12
C ILE A 132 -2.17 6.93 -12.20
N MET A 133 -3.48 7.19 -12.17
CA MET A 133 -4.42 6.39 -11.38
C MET A 133 -4.51 4.95 -11.88
N GLN A 134 -4.51 4.74 -13.19
CA GLN A 134 -4.51 3.39 -13.77
C GLN A 134 -3.25 2.60 -13.42
N SER A 135 -2.08 3.25 -13.35
CA SER A 135 -0.85 2.61 -12.90
C SER A 135 -0.93 2.18 -11.43
N LEU A 136 -1.55 3.00 -10.58
CA LEU A 136 -1.73 2.72 -9.15
C LEU A 136 -2.80 1.64 -8.88
N ALA A 137 -3.75 1.45 -9.79
CA ALA A 137 -4.75 0.39 -9.67
C ALA A 137 -4.12 -1.01 -9.58
N TRP A 138 -3.00 -1.25 -10.26
CA TRP A 138 -2.25 -2.50 -10.17
C TRP A 138 -1.70 -2.75 -8.75
N ALA A 139 -1.30 -1.70 -8.05
CA ALA A 139 -0.86 -1.81 -6.67
C ALA A 139 -2.04 -2.14 -5.73
N VAL A 140 -3.21 -1.53 -5.95
CA VAL A 140 -4.45 -1.85 -5.20
C VAL A 140 -4.84 -3.32 -5.34
N LEU A 141 -4.57 -3.95 -6.50
CA LEU A 141 -4.86 -5.36 -6.74
C LEU A 141 -4.13 -6.30 -5.77
N ILE A 142 -2.84 -6.04 -5.53
CA ILE A 142 -1.97 -6.96 -4.75
C ILE A 142 -2.00 -6.66 -3.25
N PHE A 143 -2.12 -5.40 -2.87
CA PHE A 143 -1.93 -4.97 -1.50
C PHE A 143 -2.85 -5.66 -0.47
N PRO A 144 -4.16 -5.90 -0.72
CA PRO A 144 -5.02 -6.55 0.24
C PRO A 144 -4.57 -7.97 0.59
N SER A 145 -4.18 -8.77 -0.40
CA SER A 145 -3.67 -10.14 -0.18
C SER A 145 -2.33 -10.13 0.57
N MET A 146 -1.43 -9.23 0.20
CA MET A 146 -0.15 -9.04 0.86
C MET A 146 -0.32 -8.65 2.33
N SER A 147 -1.30 -7.80 2.63
CA SER A 147 -1.59 -7.33 3.98
C SER A 147 -2.03 -8.47 4.92
N VAL A 148 -2.76 -9.46 4.41
CA VAL A 148 -3.16 -10.67 5.16
C VAL A 148 -1.93 -11.48 5.57
N ILE A 149 -0.98 -11.70 4.67
CA ILE A 149 0.24 -12.46 4.98
C ILE A 149 1.10 -11.72 6.02
N ARG A 150 1.20 -10.40 5.90
CA ARG A 150 1.85 -9.56 6.91
C ARG A 150 1.18 -9.68 8.28
N GLY A 151 -0.14 -9.63 8.32
CA GLY A 151 -0.94 -9.84 9.54
C GLY A 151 -0.73 -11.23 10.14
N PHE A 152 -0.62 -12.26 9.31
CA PHE A 152 -0.33 -13.62 9.75
C PHE A 152 1.02 -13.72 10.47
N PHE A 153 2.10 -13.25 9.87
CA PHE A 153 3.41 -13.24 10.50
C PHE A 153 3.44 -12.40 11.78
N GLN A 154 2.71 -11.30 11.81
CA GLN A 154 2.53 -10.50 13.01
C GLN A 154 1.82 -11.27 14.12
N GLY A 155 0.77 -12.01 13.79
CA GLY A 155 0.02 -12.85 14.73
C GLY A 155 0.82 -14.05 15.24
N MET A 156 1.77 -14.55 14.46
CA MET A 156 2.75 -15.57 14.88
C MET A 156 3.90 -14.99 15.73
N ASN A 157 3.88 -13.69 16.03
CA ASN A 157 4.96 -12.98 16.71
C ASN A 157 6.32 -13.07 15.98
N ASN A 158 6.28 -13.31 14.66
CA ASN A 158 7.45 -13.34 13.78
C ASN A 158 7.43 -12.11 12.85
N LEU A 159 7.99 -11.00 13.34
CA LEU A 159 7.94 -9.72 12.63
C LEU A 159 9.05 -9.54 11.58
N LYS A 160 10.03 -10.46 11.51
CA LYS A 160 11.12 -10.39 10.54
C LYS A 160 10.65 -10.46 9.09
N PRO A 161 9.78 -11.42 8.66
CA PRO A 161 9.26 -11.45 7.30
C PRO A 161 8.49 -10.20 6.91
N TYR A 162 7.70 -9.65 7.85
CA TYR A 162 7.01 -8.37 7.65
C TYR A 162 8.01 -7.24 7.36
N ALA A 163 9.00 -7.04 8.23
CA ALA A 163 10.00 -5.98 8.09
C ALA A 163 10.82 -6.12 6.79
N MET A 164 11.27 -7.34 6.48
CA MET A 164 12.03 -7.60 5.26
C MET A 164 11.20 -7.35 3.99
N SER A 165 9.92 -7.73 4.00
CA SER A 165 9.03 -7.45 2.88
C SER A 165 8.81 -5.94 2.67
N GLN A 166 8.73 -5.17 3.75
CA GLN A 166 8.58 -3.72 3.69
C GLN A 166 9.85 -3.04 3.15
N ILE A 167 11.02 -3.49 3.57
CA ILE A 167 12.31 -2.99 3.05
C ILE A 167 12.44 -3.32 1.55
N ALA A 168 12.17 -4.56 1.16
CA ALA A 168 12.22 -4.98 -0.24
C ALA A 168 11.26 -4.15 -1.11
N GLU A 169 10.02 -3.94 -0.63
CA GLU A 169 9.04 -3.08 -1.30
C GLU A 169 9.61 -1.69 -1.57
N GLN A 170 10.14 -1.06 -0.53
CA GLN A 170 10.61 0.31 -0.65
C GLN A 170 11.87 0.44 -1.50
N VAL A 171 12.83 -0.47 -1.34
CA VAL A 171 14.07 -0.49 -2.13
C VAL A 171 13.75 -0.65 -3.63
N ILE A 172 12.96 -1.66 -3.97
CA ILE A 172 12.61 -1.93 -5.37
C ILE A 172 11.75 -0.80 -5.96
N ARG A 173 10.82 -0.23 -5.19
CA ARG A 173 10.03 0.93 -5.59
C ARG A 173 10.94 2.12 -5.95
N VAL A 174 11.89 2.46 -5.09
CA VAL A 174 12.82 3.58 -5.31
C VAL A 174 13.72 3.31 -6.51
N ILE A 175 14.28 2.12 -6.62
CA ILE A 175 15.13 1.75 -7.78
C ILE A 175 14.33 1.89 -9.08
N TRP A 176 13.12 1.31 -9.15
CA TRP A 176 12.29 1.41 -10.35
C TRP A 176 11.94 2.86 -10.69
N MET A 177 11.48 3.62 -9.70
CA MET A 177 11.13 5.03 -9.88
C MET A 177 12.30 5.84 -10.46
N LEU A 178 13.48 5.71 -9.87
CA LEU A 178 14.67 6.44 -10.31
C LEU A 178 15.13 5.99 -11.70
N LEU A 179 15.23 4.69 -11.93
CA LEU A 179 15.64 4.18 -13.23
C LEU A 179 14.67 4.62 -14.34
N ALA A 180 13.36 4.41 -14.13
CA ALA A 180 12.36 4.78 -15.13
C ALA A 180 12.38 6.29 -15.43
N THR A 181 12.43 7.12 -14.38
CA THR A 181 12.52 8.59 -14.56
C THR A 181 13.79 8.99 -15.31
N PHE A 182 14.95 8.43 -14.94
CA PHE A 182 16.20 8.73 -15.61
C PHE A 182 16.17 8.32 -17.09
N PHE A 183 15.75 7.11 -17.39
CA PHE A 183 15.69 6.65 -18.79
C PHE A 183 14.72 7.47 -19.63
N ILE A 184 13.52 7.80 -19.11
CA ILE A 184 12.53 8.57 -19.87
C ILE A 184 12.98 10.01 -20.06
N MET A 185 13.43 10.68 -18.98
CA MET A 185 13.70 12.12 -19.00
C MET A 185 15.08 12.48 -19.59
N LYS A 186 16.10 11.60 -19.45
CA LYS A 186 17.49 11.91 -19.87
C LYS A 186 17.93 11.16 -21.11
N MET A 187 17.43 9.97 -21.37
CA MET A 187 17.84 9.15 -22.50
C MET A 187 16.71 8.92 -23.52
N GLY A 188 15.46 9.11 -23.13
CA GLY A 188 14.28 8.84 -23.94
C GLY A 188 13.56 10.08 -24.45
N SER A 189 12.23 10.01 -24.45
CA SER A 189 11.35 11.04 -25.03
C SER A 189 11.33 12.38 -24.30
N GLY A 190 11.77 12.44 -23.04
CA GLY A 190 11.61 13.62 -22.18
C GLY A 190 10.14 13.86 -21.74
N ASP A 191 9.24 12.88 -21.95
CA ASP A 191 7.84 13.00 -21.56
C ASP A 191 7.66 12.84 -20.04
N TYR A 192 7.45 13.97 -19.37
CA TYR A 192 7.26 13.99 -17.92
C TYR A 192 6.04 13.19 -17.45
N LEU A 193 4.95 13.13 -18.26
CA LEU A 193 3.75 12.40 -17.89
C LEU A 193 4.00 10.88 -17.84
N SER A 194 4.71 10.36 -18.84
CA SER A 194 5.17 8.97 -18.83
C SER A 194 6.12 8.70 -17.67
N ALA A 195 7.01 9.64 -17.33
CA ALA A 195 7.92 9.50 -16.20
C ALA A 195 7.17 9.47 -14.85
N VAL A 196 6.16 10.33 -14.66
CA VAL A 196 5.29 10.30 -13.47
C VAL A 196 4.49 9.00 -13.40
N THR A 197 3.91 8.56 -14.51
CA THR A 197 3.15 7.30 -14.59
C THR A 197 4.02 6.10 -14.22
N GLN A 198 5.26 6.05 -14.69
CA GLN A 198 6.20 4.97 -14.31
C GLN A 198 6.67 5.12 -12.86
N SER A 199 6.79 6.34 -12.35
CA SER A 199 7.10 6.59 -10.94
C SER A 199 6.00 6.10 -10.01
N THR A 200 4.74 6.23 -10.40
CA THR A 200 3.60 5.69 -9.63
C THR A 200 3.44 4.18 -9.82
N PHE A 201 3.72 3.65 -11.01
CA PHE A 201 3.76 2.20 -11.26
C PHE A 201 4.82 1.48 -10.42
N ALA A 202 5.87 2.18 -9.99
CA ALA A 202 6.86 1.65 -9.05
C ALA A 202 6.23 1.11 -7.75
N ALA A 203 5.06 1.60 -7.34
CA ALA A 203 4.33 1.05 -6.20
C ALA A 203 3.92 -0.42 -6.43
N PHE A 204 3.42 -0.74 -7.61
CA PHE A 204 3.09 -2.11 -7.99
C PHE A 204 4.34 -3.00 -8.02
N VAL A 205 5.42 -2.55 -8.66
CA VAL A 205 6.67 -3.31 -8.75
C VAL A 205 7.26 -3.59 -7.37
N GLY A 206 7.23 -2.59 -6.47
CA GLY A 206 7.64 -2.76 -5.07
C GLY A 206 6.77 -3.77 -4.32
N MET A 207 5.44 -3.72 -4.52
CA MET A 207 4.52 -4.68 -3.89
C MET A 207 4.72 -6.12 -4.39
N VAL A 208 5.00 -6.30 -5.68
CA VAL A 208 5.36 -7.63 -6.22
C VAL A 208 6.62 -8.16 -5.53
N ALA A 209 7.65 -7.34 -5.39
CA ALA A 209 8.88 -7.73 -4.68
C ALA A 209 8.60 -8.10 -3.22
N SER A 210 7.79 -7.30 -2.54
CA SER A 210 7.34 -7.57 -1.16
C SER A 210 6.59 -8.91 -1.05
N PHE A 211 5.67 -9.16 -1.97
CA PHE A 211 4.88 -10.39 -2.00
C PHE A 211 5.77 -11.62 -2.23
N VAL A 212 6.75 -11.52 -3.13
CA VAL A 212 7.75 -12.58 -3.36
C VAL A 212 8.55 -12.88 -2.09
N VAL A 213 9.00 -11.85 -1.37
CA VAL A 213 9.71 -12.03 -0.08
C VAL A 213 8.82 -12.73 0.95
N LEU A 214 7.55 -12.36 1.06
CA LEU A 214 6.62 -13.00 1.99
C LEU A 214 6.37 -14.47 1.64
N ILE A 215 6.20 -14.79 0.36
CA ILE A 215 6.06 -16.17 -0.12
C ILE A 215 7.33 -16.98 0.16
N TYR A 216 8.50 -16.38 -0.06
CA TYR A 216 9.77 -17.03 0.27
C TYR A 216 9.85 -17.43 1.75
N PHE A 217 9.49 -16.54 2.67
CA PHE A 217 9.46 -16.86 4.10
C PHE A 217 8.41 -17.92 4.46
N LEU A 218 7.21 -17.85 3.86
CA LEU A 218 6.20 -18.90 4.03
C LEU A 218 6.71 -20.27 3.58
N ALA A 219 7.43 -20.33 2.47
CA ALA A 219 8.01 -21.55 1.94
C ALA A 219 9.16 -22.05 2.81
N GLN A 220 10.06 -21.17 3.24
CA GLN A 220 11.21 -21.48 4.09
C GLN A 220 10.79 -22.08 5.45
N GLU A 221 9.70 -21.56 6.03
CA GLU A 221 9.15 -22.04 7.30
C GLU A 221 8.21 -23.26 7.13
N GLY A 222 8.03 -23.77 5.89
CA GLY A 222 7.15 -24.90 5.59
C GLY A 222 5.66 -24.59 5.75
N LEU A 223 5.30 -23.32 5.93
CA LEU A 223 3.94 -22.87 6.19
C LEU A 223 3.08 -22.81 4.92
N LEU A 224 3.73 -22.61 3.76
CA LEU A 224 3.04 -22.47 2.48
C LEU A 224 2.14 -23.69 2.20
N LYS A 225 2.70 -24.90 2.37
CA LYS A 225 1.96 -26.15 2.19
C LYS A 225 0.78 -26.26 3.15
N ARG A 226 0.99 -25.92 4.42
CA ARG A 226 -0.05 -25.95 5.45
C ARG A 226 -1.21 -24.99 5.15
N VAL A 227 -0.94 -23.79 4.66
CA VAL A 227 -1.97 -22.80 4.27
C VAL A 227 -2.89 -23.36 3.17
N PHE A 228 -2.34 -24.10 2.19
CA PHE A 228 -3.13 -24.59 1.05
C PHE A 228 -3.76 -25.97 1.28
N GLU A 229 -3.15 -26.85 2.08
CA GLU A 229 -3.61 -28.22 2.30
C GLU A 229 -4.57 -28.37 3.48
N THR A 230 -4.60 -27.41 4.41
CA THR A 230 -5.52 -27.47 5.57
C THR A 230 -6.97 -27.55 5.09
N ARG A 231 -7.60 -28.69 5.33
CA ARG A 231 -9.04 -28.91 5.08
C ARG A 231 -9.82 -28.42 6.29
N ASP A 232 -10.49 -27.31 6.11
CA ASP A 232 -11.18 -26.62 7.18
C ASP A 232 -12.55 -27.17 7.49
N LYS A 233 -12.83 -27.36 8.79
CA LYS A 233 -14.18 -27.56 9.36
C LYS A 233 -14.72 -26.31 10.06
N ILE A 234 -14.01 -25.17 9.97
CA ILE A 234 -14.40 -23.92 10.63
C ILE A 234 -15.43 -23.19 9.79
N ASN A 235 -16.38 -22.56 10.45
CA ASN A 235 -17.28 -21.62 9.79
C ASN A 235 -16.54 -20.30 9.44
N SER A 236 -15.68 -20.39 8.42
CA SER A 236 -14.83 -19.29 7.91
C SER A 236 -15.65 -18.04 7.61
N LYS A 237 -16.92 -18.18 7.19
CA LYS A 237 -17.80 -17.03 6.88
C LYS A 237 -18.11 -16.21 8.13
N ARG A 238 -18.43 -16.85 9.25
CA ARG A 238 -18.72 -16.14 10.51
C ARG A 238 -17.49 -15.40 11.01
N LEU A 239 -16.35 -16.08 11.00
CA LEU A 239 -15.07 -15.52 11.43
C LEU A 239 -14.66 -14.32 10.55
N LEU A 240 -14.85 -14.41 9.24
CA LEU A 240 -14.60 -13.33 8.30
C LEU A 240 -15.50 -12.11 8.59
N VAL A 241 -16.80 -12.35 8.81
CA VAL A 241 -17.74 -11.27 9.16
C VAL A 241 -17.37 -10.60 10.49
N ASP A 242 -17.02 -11.38 11.51
CA ASP A 242 -16.62 -10.84 12.81
C ASP A 242 -15.33 -10.02 12.70
N THR A 243 -14.35 -10.48 11.92
CA THR A 243 -13.10 -9.75 11.66
C THR A 243 -13.36 -8.46 10.88
N ILE A 244 -14.24 -8.47 9.89
CA ILE A 244 -14.62 -7.25 9.15
C ILE A 244 -15.30 -6.25 10.09
N LYS A 245 -16.21 -6.70 10.97
CA LYS A 245 -16.84 -5.82 11.97
C LYS A 245 -15.80 -5.17 12.90
N GLU A 246 -14.79 -5.91 13.33
CA GLU A 246 -13.68 -5.37 14.13
C GLU A 246 -12.84 -4.35 13.32
N ALA A 247 -12.75 -4.49 12.00
CA ALA A 247 -11.99 -3.58 11.13
C ALA A 247 -12.73 -2.25 10.84
N ILE A 248 -14.09 -2.22 10.86
CA ILE A 248 -14.89 -1.05 10.51
C ILE A 248 -14.46 0.24 11.24
N PRO A 249 -14.27 0.28 12.57
CA PRO A 249 -13.83 1.50 13.25
C PRO A 249 -12.48 2.01 12.75
N PHE A 250 -11.54 1.11 12.44
CA PHE A 250 -10.23 1.45 11.89
C PHE A 250 -10.34 1.97 10.45
N ILE A 251 -11.25 1.42 9.65
CA ILE A 251 -11.54 1.91 8.30
C ILE A 251 -12.09 3.34 8.39
N LEU A 252 -13.10 3.58 9.23
CA LEU A 252 -13.74 4.88 9.36
C LEU A 252 -12.76 5.95 9.86
N THR A 253 -11.99 5.66 10.90
CA THR A 253 -11.03 6.63 11.46
C THR A 253 -9.84 6.85 10.55
N GLY A 254 -9.29 5.79 9.95
CA GLY A 254 -8.12 5.88 9.06
C GLY A 254 -8.46 6.54 7.72
N SER A 255 -9.64 6.25 7.16
CA SER A 255 -10.04 6.81 5.86
C SER A 255 -10.55 8.26 5.95
N ALA A 256 -10.96 8.74 7.13
CA ALA A 256 -11.48 10.09 7.28
C ALA A 256 -10.46 11.17 6.90
N ILE A 257 -9.23 11.07 7.40
CA ILE A 257 -8.15 12.03 7.07
C ILE A 257 -7.90 12.04 5.57
N GLN A 258 -7.80 10.86 4.96
CA GLN A 258 -7.54 10.74 3.53
C GLN A 258 -8.72 11.25 2.68
N LEU A 259 -9.96 11.08 3.17
CA LEU A 259 -11.15 11.62 2.52
C LEU A 259 -11.10 13.15 2.51
N PHE A 260 -10.71 13.79 3.62
CA PHE A 260 -10.53 15.25 3.66
C PHE A 260 -9.48 15.72 2.65
N GLN A 261 -8.34 15.04 2.54
CA GLN A 261 -7.32 15.37 1.54
C GLN A 261 -7.85 15.28 0.10
N ILE A 262 -8.70 14.28 -0.19
CA ILE A 262 -9.35 14.17 -1.51
C ILE A 262 -10.36 15.31 -1.72
N LEU A 263 -11.15 15.64 -0.71
CA LEU A 263 -12.09 16.75 -0.79
C LEU A 263 -11.36 18.08 -1.03
N ASP A 264 -10.27 18.33 -0.31
CA ASP A 264 -9.42 19.49 -0.52
C ASP A 264 -8.86 19.53 -1.94
N GLN A 265 -8.35 18.39 -2.44
CA GLN A 265 -7.86 18.26 -3.81
C GLN A 265 -8.95 18.56 -4.86
N MET A 266 -10.15 18.01 -4.70
CA MET A 266 -11.25 18.18 -5.65
C MET A 266 -11.82 19.61 -5.62
N THR A 267 -11.83 20.24 -4.44
CA THR A 267 -12.36 21.61 -4.27
C THR A 267 -11.34 22.68 -4.62
N PHE A 268 -10.03 22.43 -4.37
CA PHE A 268 -8.97 23.42 -4.57
C PHE A 268 -8.96 23.94 -6.01
N ILE A 269 -8.81 23.08 -7.00
CA ILE A 269 -8.69 23.52 -8.40
C ILE A 269 -9.99 24.19 -8.86
N ARG A 270 -11.15 23.63 -8.53
CA ARG A 270 -12.46 24.20 -8.93
C ARG A 270 -12.74 25.53 -8.28
N SER A 271 -12.49 25.69 -6.98
CA SER A 271 -12.71 26.98 -6.32
C SER A 271 -11.72 28.03 -6.81
N MET A 272 -10.46 27.67 -7.00
CA MET A 272 -9.46 28.61 -7.50
C MET A 272 -9.77 29.11 -8.93
N THR A 273 -10.32 28.26 -9.80
CA THR A 273 -10.75 28.70 -11.15
C THR A 273 -11.90 29.72 -11.12
N TRP A 274 -12.69 29.80 -10.04
CA TRP A 274 -13.74 30.79 -9.90
C TRP A 274 -13.22 32.16 -9.43
N PHE A 275 -12.12 32.18 -8.68
CA PHE A 275 -11.58 33.39 -8.07
C PHE A 275 -10.32 33.91 -8.76
N THR A 276 -9.71 33.13 -9.65
CA THR A 276 -8.44 33.47 -10.29
C THR A 276 -8.46 33.12 -11.79
N ASN A 277 -7.60 33.79 -12.55
CA ASN A 277 -7.40 33.52 -13.99
C ASN A 277 -6.21 32.56 -14.26
N TYR A 278 -5.80 31.80 -13.25
CA TYR A 278 -4.72 30.83 -13.43
C TYR A 278 -5.17 29.65 -14.28
N SER A 279 -4.25 29.11 -15.08
CA SER A 279 -4.48 27.88 -15.83
C SER A 279 -4.58 26.68 -14.88
N ASN A 280 -5.25 25.60 -15.31
CA ASN A 280 -5.29 24.36 -14.51
C ASN A 280 -3.88 23.82 -14.24
N GLU A 281 -2.93 24.04 -15.16
CA GLU A 281 -1.53 23.63 -14.97
C GLU A 281 -0.86 24.40 -13.83
N ASP A 282 -1.07 25.72 -13.76
CA ASP A 282 -0.54 26.54 -12.67
C ASP A 282 -1.14 26.13 -11.33
N LEU A 283 -2.43 25.80 -11.30
CA LEU A 283 -3.11 25.33 -10.08
C LEU A 283 -2.60 23.96 -9.61
N VAL A 284 -2.24 23.05 -10.52
CA VAL A 284 -1.56 21.79 -10.16
C VAL A 284 -0.19 22.05 -9.54
N VAL A 285 0.57 23.00 -10.10
CA VAL A 285 1.86 23.43 -9.52
C VAL A 285 1.65 24.04 -8.14
N MET A 286 0.66 24.92 -7.97
CA MET A 286 0.34 25.49 -6.67
C MET A 286 -0.07 24.41 -5.65
N PHE A 287 -0.89 23.45 -6.05
CA PHE A 287 -1.26 22.34 -5.18
C PHE A 287 -0.04 21.56 -4.69
N SER A 288 0.99 21.40 -5.52
CA SER A 288 2.22 20.71 -5.13
C SER A 288 3.01 21.37 -3.99
N TYR A 289 2.77 22.65 -3.73
CA TYR A 289 3.42 23.39 -2.61
C TYR A 289 2.65 23.24 -1.30
N PHE A 290 1.38 22.85 -1.33
CA PHE A 290 0.53 22.70 -0.15
C PHE A 290 0.37 21.24 0.29
N SER A 291 0.76 20.29 -0.53
CA SER A 291 0.65 18.85 -0.30
C SER A 291 2.00 18.21 0.05
#